data_58ba5ef521998ebef6da93b80f2ba1fe
#
_entry.id   58ba5ef521998ebef6da93b80f2ba1fe
#
_cell.length_a   1.000
_cell.length_b   1.000
_cell.length_c   1.000
_cell.angle_alpha   90.00
_cell.angle_beta   90.00
_cell.angle_gamma   90.00
#
_symmetry.space_group_name_H-M   'P 1'
#
loop_
_entity.id
_entity.type
_entity.pdbx_description
1 polymer ?
#
loop_
_entity_poly.entity_id
_entity_poly.type
_entity_poly.pdbx_seq_one_letter_code
_entity_poly.pdbx_strand_id
1 'polypeptide(L)'
;MRQSESLQINAQGHLTIGGCDAVELAREYGTPLYVLDETGVRAACRSYRDSIDRFYGGRGMVCYASKAFCCKEICRIMHDEGMGLDVVSEGELYTALSAGFPAEKICFHGNNKTDSELLYALRENVGLMIVDNDYELERLNRFAGEMGKCPNIAFRIKPGVDAHTHDFVRTGQIDSKFGVALETGEALAIIKKALAMQHLRLKGVHCHIGSQIFELEPFELAAERMVELMAQVRDETGYVIEELDLGGGFGICYTEKDAALRYDSYMEKVSVVVKEACERLRFPQPFMMLEPGRSIVGPYGVTLYTVGAIKEIPGVRIYAAVDGGMTDNPRYALYQSEYEALAANKAADPKTMTVTLAGKCCESGDLLGEGMPVQQLESGDIVAVLSTGAYNYSMASNYNRLCRPAVVMVREGASRLIVRRETMEDLIRCDL
;
A
#
# COMPACT_ATOMS: atom_id res chain seq x y z
N MET A 1 15.87 4.60 0.39
CA MET A 1 16.38 3.61 -0.58
C MET A 1 16.30 4.27 -1.94
N ARG A 2 17.43 4.70 -2.48
CA ARG A 2 17.49 5.19 -3.87
C ARG A 2 17.09 4.05 -4.77
N GLN A 3 16.47 4.33 -5.91
CA GLN A 3 15.98 3.45 -6.98
C GLN A 3 16.38 1.96 -6.84
N SER A 4 15.44 1.05 -7.12
CA SER A 4 15.67 -0.39 -7.07
C SER A 4 17.01 -0.77 -7.71
N GLU A 5 17.84 -1.58 -7.05
CA GLU A 5 19.10 -2.12 -7.60
C GLU A 5 18.87 -2.89 -8.91
N SER A 6 17.61 -3.20 -9.22
CA SER A 6 17.18 -3.86 -10.45
C SER A 6 17.08 -2.94 -11.67
N LEU A 7 17.13 -1.61 -11.47
CA LEU A 7 17.16 -0.64 -12.56
C LEU A 7 18.60 -0.43 -13.01
N GLN A 8 18.92 -0.84 -14.22
CA GLN A 8 20.26 -0.73 -14.82
C GLN A 8 20.15 -0.19 -16.25
N ILE A 9 21.28 0.18 -16.82
CA ILE A 9 21.39 0.58 -18.23
C ILE A 9 22.22 -0.49 -18.94
N ASN A 10 21.67 -1.04 -20.02
CA ASN A 10 22.36 -2.06 -20.82
C ASN A 10 23.36 -1.47 -21.84
N ALA A 11 24.03 -2.34 -22.59
CA ALA A 11 25.01 -1.93 -23.58
C ALA A 11 24.42 -1.12 -24.76
N GLN A 12 23.12 -1.18 -24.99
CA GLN A 12 22.39 -0.40 -25.99
C GLN A 12 22.00 0.99 -25.47
N GLY A 13 22.27 1.29 -24.20
CA GLY A 13 21.85 2.53 -23.54
C GLY A 13 20.39 2.52 -23.08
N HIS A 14 19.72 1.36 -23.11
CA HIS A 14 18.33 1.21 -22.68
C HIS A 14 18.24 0.94 -21.18
N LEU A 15 17.15 1.42 -20.56
CA LEU A 15 16.78 1.01 -19.22
C LEU A 15 16.45 -0.48 -19.18
N THR A 16 16.96 -1.18 -18.18
CA THR A 16 16.53 -2.55 -17.84
C THR A 16 15.87 -2.58 -16.47
N ILE A 17 14.86 -3.43 -16.32
CA ILE A 17 14.09 -3.64 -15.09
C ILE A 17 14.13 -5.14 -14.77
N GLY A 18 14.71 -5.53 -13.64
CA GLY A 18 14.88 -6.94 -13.29
C GLY A 18 15.61 -7.77 -14.36
N GLY A 19 16.53 -7.14 -15.12
CA GLY A 19 17.27 -7.75 -16.22
C GLY A 19 16.56 -7.77 -17.57
N CYS A 20 15.29 -7.32 -17.67
CA CYS A 20 14.56 -7.19 -18.93
C CYS A 20 14.72 -5.79 -19.53
N ASP A 21 14.95 -5.71 -20.84
CA ASP A 21 15.02 -4.44 -21.58
C ASP A 21 13.63 -3.80 -21.65
N ALA A 22 13.49 -2.56 -21.15
CA ALA A 22 12.22 -1.83 -21.10
C ALA A 22 11.62 -1.56 -22.48
N VAL A 23 12.45 -1.36 -23.51
CA VAL A 23 12.01 -1.15 -24.89
C VAL A 23 11.40 -2.43 -25.46
N GLU A 24 12.04 -3.58 -25.21
CA GLU A 24 11.52 -4.88 -25.61
C GLU A 24 10.21 -5.23 -24.89
N LEU A 25 10.11 -4.94 -23.57
CA LEU A 25 8.85 -5.10 -22.83
C LEU A 25 7.74 -4.24 -23.43
N ALA A 26 8.00 -2.97 -23.75
CA ALA A 26 7.04 -2.09 -24.39
C ALA A 26 6.60 -2.61 -25.77
N ARG A 27 7.54 -3.18 -26.55
CA ARG A 27 7.24 -3.78 -27.85
C ARG A 27 6.39 -5.05 -27.72
N GLU A 28 6.67 -5.92 -26.77
CA GLU A 28 6.01 -7.21 -26.58
C GLU A 28 4.59 -7.05 -26.01
N TYR A 29 4.44 -6.23 -24.97
CA TYR A 29 3.18 -6.10 -24.20
C TYR A 29 2.37 -4.84 -24.54
N GLY A 30 2.95 -3.93 -25.35
CA GLY A 30 2.36 -2.62 -25.64
C GLY A 30 2.42 -1.66 -24.43
N THR A 31 2.21 -0.38 -24.71
CA THR A 31 2.10 0.70 -23.69
C THR A 31 0.66 1.23 -23.60
N PRO A 32 0.25 1.89 -22.52
CA PRO A 32 0.91 1.97 -21.22
C PRO A 32 1.10 0.58 -20.60
N LEU A 33 2.19 0.38 -19.85
CA LEU A 33 2.52 -0.92 -19.27
C LEU A 33 3.07 -0.76 -17.85
N TYR A 34 2.48 -1.44 -16.89
CA TYR A 34 3.11 -1.55 -15.56
C TYR A 34 4.09 -2.72 -15.55
N VAL A 35 5.28 -2.46 -15.07
CA VAL A 35 6.35 -3.46 -14.90
C VAL A 35 6.71 -3.53 -13.42
N LEU A 36 6.62 -4.70 -12.80
CA LEU A 36 6.98 -4.95 -11.41
C LEU A 36 8.19 -5.88 -11.32
N ASP A 37 9.20 -5.46 -10.55
CA ASP A 37 10.34 -6.31 -10.22
C ASP A 37 10.02 -7.25 -9.06
N GLU A 38 9.86 -8.55 -9.34
CA GLU A 38 9.57 -9.57 -8.34
C GLU A 38 10.70 -9.71 -7.31
N THR A 39 11.95 -9.61 -7.74
CA THR A 39 13.11 -9.75 -6.85
C THR A 39 13.08 -8.68 -5.76
N GLY A 40 12.81 -7.44 -6.15
CA GLY A 40 12.69 -6.32 -5.23
C GLY A 40 11.50 -6.45 -4.27
N VAL A 41 10.33 -6.83 -4.80
CA VAL A 41 9.12 -7.06 -3.97
C VAL A 41 9.38 -8.15 -2.91
N ARG A 42 9.95 -9.30 -3.31
CA ARG A 42 10.29 -10.38 -2.36
C ARG A 42 11.35 -9.96 -1.35
N ALA A 43 12.36 -9.21 -1.77
CA ALA A 43 13.39 -8.68 -0.88
C ALA A 43 12.79 -7.72 0.17
N ALA A 44 11.85 -6.88 -0.21
CA ALA A 44 11.13 -6.01 0.73
C ALA A 44 10.34 -6.83 1.76
N CYS A 45 9.60 -7.86 1.35
CA CYS A 45 8.88 -8.75 2.26
C CYS A 45 9.83 -9.37 3.29
N ARG A 46 10.97 -9.92 2.82
CA ARG A 46 11.98 -10.52 3.71
C ARG A 46 12.57 -9.51 4.67
N SER A 47 12.89 -8.30 4.21
CA SER A 47 13.44 -7.24 5.07
C SER A 47 12.53 -6.92 6.25
N TYR A 48 11.20 -6.86 6.03
CA TYR A 48 10.24 -6.66 7.11
C TYR A 48 10.20 -7.85 8.08
N ARG A 49 10.10 -9.07 7.56
CA ARG A 49 10.02 -10.28 8.37
C ARG A 49 11.31 -10.48 9.19
N ASP A 50 12.47 -10.36 8.55
CA ASP A 50 13.77 -10.50 9.21
C ASP A 50 13.97 -9.43 10.29
N SER A 51 13.36 -8.25 10.13
CA SER A 51 13.40 -7.19 11.15
C SER A 51 12.59 -7.57 12.39
N ILE A 52 11.42 -8.22 12.25
CA ILE A 52 10.67 -8.77 13.40
C ILE A 52 11.50 -9.85 14.12
N ASP A 53 12.10 -10.76 13.35
CA ASP A 53 12.94 -11.82 13.93
C ASP A 53 14.11 -11.21 14.71
N ARG A 54 14.80 -10.26 14.12
CA ARG A 54 16.01 -9.65 14.70
C ARG A 54 15.72 -8.76 15.90
N PHE A 55 14.73 -7.89 15.84
CA PHE A 55 14.50 -6.86 16.84
C PHE A 55 13.41 -7.22 17.85
N TYR A 56 12.50 -8.13 17.50
CA TYR A 56 11.36 -8.51 18.34
C TYR A 56 11.28 -10.02 18.63
N GLY A 57 12.34 -10.78 18.33
CA GLY A 57 12.46 -12.20 18.64
C GLY A 57 11.48 -13.10 17.87
N GLY A 58 11.07 -12.70 16.67
CA GLY A 58 10.14 -13.43 15.81
C GLY A 58 8.68 -13.41 16.29
N ARG A 59 8.35 -12.63 17.32
CA ARG A 59 7.00 -12.58 17.90
C ARG A 59 6.13 -11.55 17.16
N GLY A 60 5.85 -11.80 15.89
CA GLY A 60 5.02 -10.89 15.11
C GLY A 60 4.72 -11.40 13.71
N MET A 61 3.91 -10.63 13.00
CA MET A 61 3.54 -10.86 11.59
C MET A 61 3.51 -9.54 10.82
N VAL A 62 3.91 -9.59 9.57
CA VAL A 62 3.74 -8.46 8.65
C VAL A 62 2.62 -8.78 7.68
N CYS A 63 1.59 -7.95 7.65
CA CYS A 63 0.48 -8.03 6.73
C CYS A 63 0.70 -7.05 5.58
N TYR A 64 0.65 -7.52 4.35
CA TYR A 64 0.74 -6.63 3.19
C TYR A 64 -0.58 -5.90 2.98
N ALA A 65 -0.55 -4.57 2.91
CA ALA A 65 -1.75 -3.77 2.64
C ALA A 65 -2.15 -3.86 1.16
N SER A 66 -3.13 -4.70 0.86
CA SER A 66 -3.60 -5.02 -0.50
C SER A 66 -4.01 -3.80 -1.32
N LYS A 67 -4.53 -2.74 -0.67
CA LYS A 67 -4.88 -1.47 -1.33
C LYS A 67 -3.75 -0.84 -2.13
N ALA A 68 -2.48 -1.14 -1.81
CA ALA A 68 -1.34 -0.63 -2.56
C ALA A 68 -1.29 -1.20 -3.98
N PHE A 69 -1.42 -2.51 -4.12
CA PHE A 69 -1.62 -3.23 -5.38
C PHE A 69 -2.16 -4.63 -5.09
N CYS A 70 -3.36 -4.94 -5.60
CA CYS A 70 -4.01 -6.22 -5.39
C CYS A 70 -4.26 -6.96 -6.71
N CYS A 71 -3.67 -8.12 -6.85
CA CYS A 71 -4.00 -9.14 -7.86
C CYS A 71 -3.60 -10.53 -7.34
N LYS A 72 -4.10 -11.58 -7.99
CA LYS A 72 -3.84 -12.96 -7.55
C LYS A 72 -2.36 -13.27 -7.37
N GLU A 73 -1.51 -12.77 -8.28
CA GLU A 73 -0.07 -13.06 -8.24
C GLU A 73 0.62 -12.41 -7.05
N ILE A 74 0.26 -11.17 -6.72
CA ILE A 74 0.78 -10.50 -5.51
C ILE A 74 0.35 -11.25 -4.25
N CYS A 75 -0.91 -11.71 -4.18
CA CYS A 75 -1.36 -12.52 -3.04
C CYS A 75 -0.54 -13.82 -2.89
N ARG A 76 -0.20 -14.50 -4.01
CA ARG A 76 0.67 -15.68 -3.97
C ARG A 76 2.07 -15.36 -3.48
N ILE A 77 2.67 -14.27 -3.99
CA ILE A 77 4.00 -13.83 -3.53
C ILE A 77 3.99 -13.53 -2.03
N MET A 78 2.96 -12.83 -1.52
CA MET A 78 2.84 -12.57 -0.09
C MET A 78 2.72 -13.87 0.72
N HIS A 79 1.96 -14.84 0.22
CA HIS A 79 1.86 -16.15 0.86
C HIS A 79 3.21 -16.89 0.87
N ASP A 80 3.89 -16.95 -0.27
CA ASP A 80 5.20 -17.59 -0.41
C ASP A 80 6.26 -16.99 0.52
N GLU A 81 6.22 -15.66 0.69
CA GLU A 81 7.13 -14.94 1.58
C GLU A 81 6.67 -14.96 3.06
N GLY A 82 5.61 -15.70 3.40
CA GLY A 82 5.15 -15.89 4.77
C GLY A 82 4.44 -14.69 5.38
N MET A 83 3.98 -13.75 4.56
CA MET A 83 3.24 -12.55 4.98
C MET A 83 1.79 -12.87 5.32
N GLY A 84 1.14 -11.99 6.11
CA GLY A 84 -0.31 -11.84 6.16
C GLY A 84 -0.80 -10.87 5.07
N LEU A 85 -2.12 -10.68 4.99
CA LEU A 85 -2.75 -9.67 4.13
C LEU A 85 -3.68 -8.76 4.95
N ASP A 86 -3.64 -7.47 4.68
CA ASP A 86 -4.66 -6.49 5.01
C ASP A 86 -5.57 -6.30 3.79
N VAL A 87 -6.87 -6.55 3.94
CA VAL A 87 -7.90 -6.34 2.92
C VAL A 87 -8.93 -5.34 3.42
N VAL A 88 -9.49 -4.53 2.50
CA VAL A 88 -10.41 -3.44 2.86
C VAL A 88 -11.80 -3.55 2.19
N SER A 89 -12.02 -4.61 1.43
CA SER A 89 -13.28 -4.87 0.72
C SER A 89 -13.48 -6.35 0.43
N GLU A 90 -14.73 -6.74 0.14
CA GLU A 90 -15.02 -8.10 -0.33
C GLU A 90 -14.29 -8.45 -1.64
N GLY A 91 -14.01 -7.47 -2.48
CA GLY A 91 -13.27 -7.68 -3.73
C GLY A 91 -11.81 -8.04 -3.49
N GLU A 92 -11.14 -7.38 -2.56
CA GLU A 92 -9.78 -7.73 -2.15
C GLU A 92 -9.76 -9.10 -1.45
N LEU A 93 -10.71 -9.38 -0.54
CA LEU A 93 -10.85 -10.66 0.12
C LEU A 93 -11.07 -11.78 -0.91
N TYR A 94 -12.00 -11.59 -1.85
CA TYR A 94 -12.27 -12.55 -2.93
C TYR A 94 -11.03 -12.82 -3.80
N THR A 95 -10.27 -11.78 -4.11
CA THR A 95 -9.02 -11.89 -4.89
C THR A 95 -7.98 -12.73 -4.15
N ALA A 96 -7.79 -12.46 -2.85
CA ALA A 96 -6.88 -13.20 -2.00
C ALA A 96 -7.26 -14.70 -1.91
N LEU A 97 -8.51 -14.99 -1.58
CA LEU A 97 -9.02 -16.37 -1.48
C LEU A 97 -8.94 -17.10 -2.83
N SER A 98 -9.26 -16.40 -3.94
CA SER A 98 -9.13 -16.96 -5.31
C SER A 98 -7.67 -17.25 -5.72
N ALA A 99 -6.70 -16.65 -5.04
CA ALA A 99 -5.28 -16.94 -5.20
C ALA A 99 -4.80 -18.10 -4.32
N GLY A 100 -5.65 -18.63 -3.44
CA GLY A 100 -5.31 -19.66 -2.47
C GLY A 100 -4.68 -19.11 -1.19
N PHE A 101 -4.83 -17.81 -0.90
CA PHE A 101 -4.28 -17.22 0.32
C PHE A 101 -5.06 -17.70 1.56
N PRO A 102 -4.38 -18.13 2.65
CA PRO A 102 -5.04 -18.66 3.85
C PRO A 102 -5.83 -17.55 4.59
N ALA A 103 -7.14 -17.78 4.77
CA ALA A 103 -8.05 -16.79 5.37
C ALA A 103 -7.66 -16.39 6.81
N GLU A 104 -7.08 -17.33 7.56
CA GLU A 104 -6.61 -17.12 8.93
C GLU A 104 -5.43 -16.13 9.05
N LYS A 105 -4.78 -15.80 7.94
CA LYS A 105 -3.71 -14.78 7.87
C LYS A 105 -4.19 -13.47 7.27
N ILE A 106 -5.49 -13.26 7.14
CA ILE A 106 -6.09 -12.04 6.60
C ILE A 106 -6.62 -11.19 7.75
N CYS A 107 -6.30 -9.87 7.71
CA CYS A 107 -6.92 -8.82 8.51
C CYS A 107 -7.91 -8.05 7.64
N PHE A 108 -9.16 -7.91 8.08
CA PHE A 108 -10.18 -7.19 7.31
C PHE A 108 -10.52 -5.84 7.92
N HIS A 109 -10.10 -4.80 7.24
CA HIS A 109 -10.25 -3.39 7.58
C HIS A 109 -11.46 -2.74 6.90
N GLY A 110 -11.70 -1.47 7.21
CA GLY A 110 -12.74 -0.64 6.60
C GLY A 110 -13.59 0.07 7.64
N ASN A 111 -13.89 1.35 7.40
CA ASN A 111 -14.67 2.20 8.31
C ASN A 111 -16.20 2.01 8.18
N ASN A 112 -16.64 1.29 7.16
CA ASN A 112 -18.07 1.05 6.92
C ASN A 112 -18.26 -0.27 6.17
N LYS A 113 -17.95 -1.39 6.84
CA LYS A 113 -18.19 -2.72 6.26
C LYS A 113 -19.69 -2.97 6.13
N THR A 114 -20.10 -3.43 4.95
CA THR A 114 -21.50 -3.82 4.67
C THR A 114 -21.86 -5.14 5.34
N ASP A 115 -23.16 -5.46 5.41
CA ASP A 115 -23.63 -6.76 5.92
C ASP A 115 -23.06 -7.91 5.07
N SER A 116 -23.00 -7.76 3.74
CA SER A 116 -22.44 -8.76 2.84
C SER A 116 -20.96 -9.03 3.12
N GLU A 117 -20.17 -7.97 3.36
CA GLU A 117 -18.74 -8.07 3.68
C GLU A 117 -18.52 -8.76 5.03
N LEU A 118 -19.28 -8.39 6.07
CA LEU A 118 -19.18 -9.03 7.38
C LEU A 118 -19.57 -10.52 7.31
N LEU A 119 -20.67 -10.84 6.64
CA LEU A 119 -21.12 -12.23 6.47
C LEU A 119 -20.14 -13.04 5.59
N TYR A 120 -19.54 -12.43 4.58
CA TYR A 120 -18.53 -13.08 3.74
C TYR A 120 -17.28 -13.40 4.57
N ALA A 121 -16.73 -12.41 5.28
CA ALA A 121 -15.56 -12.62 6.13
C ALA A 121 -15.81 -13.69 7.21
N LEU A 122 -17.00 -13.69 7.83
CA LEU A 122 -17.40 -14.72 8.79
C LEU A 122 -17.45 -16.11 8.14
N ARG A 123 -18.05 -16.26 6.96
CA ARG A 123 -18.12 -17.54 6.24
C ARG A 123 -16.74 -18.11 5.97
N GLU A 124 -15.85 -17.28 5.48
CA GLU A 124 -14.48 -17.67 5.07
C GLU A 124 -13.52 -17.81 6.27
N ASN A 125 -13.96 -17.50 7.50
CA ASN A 125 -13.15 -17.54 8.72
C ASN A 125 -11.89 -16.64 8.63
N VAL A 126 -12.08 -15.40 8.24
CA VAL A 126 -11.00 -14.40 8.24
C VAL A 126 -10.35 -14.32 9.63
N GLY A 127 -9.03 -14.27 9.66
CA GLY A 127 -8.23 -14.40 10.88
C GLY A 127 -8.46 -13.30 11.90
N LEU A 128 -8.62 -12.04 11.44
CA LEU A 128 -8.81 -10.88 12.31
C LEU A 128 -9.73 -9.85 11.65
N MET A 129 -10.79 -9.44 12.35
CA MET A 129 -11.67 -8.35 11.94
C MET A 129 -11.24 -7.07 12.65
N ILE A 130 -10.80 -6.06 11.90
CA ILE A 130 -10.44 -4.76 12.46
C ILE A 130 -11.72 -3.91 12.55
N VAL A 131 -12.29 -3.84 13.73
CA VAL A 131 -13.54 -3.12 14.01
C VAL A 131 -13.25 -1.63 14.10
N ASP A 132 -13.99 -0.84 13.36
CA ASP A 132 -13.75 0.59 13.23
C ASP A 132 -14.66 1.44 14.14
N ASN A 133 -15.86 0.94 14.47
CA ASN A 133 -16.87 1.69 15.21
C ASN A 133 -17.89 0.78 15.90
N ASP A 134 -18.73 1.40 16.75
CA ASP A 134 -19.74 0.71 17.56
C ASP A 134 -20.85 0.06 16.72
N TYR A 135 -21.26 0.70 15.64
CA TYR A 135 -22.28 0.16 14.72
C TYR A 135 -21.82 -1.16 14.07
N GLU A 136 -20.58 -1.22 13.66
CA GLU A 136 -19.99 -2.46 13.13
C GLU A 136 -19.88 -3.54 14.21
N LEU A 137 -19.44 -3.17 15.42
CA LEU A 137 -19.28 -4.08 16.54
C LEU A 137 -20.58 -4.82 16.85
N GLU A 138 -21.70 -4.11 16.96
CA GLU A 138 -23.01 -4.71 17.25
C GLU A 138 -23.48 -5.67 16.16
N ARG A 139 -23.32 -5.27 14.90
CA ARG A 139 -23.70 -6.09 13.74
C ARG A 139 -22.84 -7.35 13.64
N LEU A 140 -21.53 -7.22 13.82
CA LEU A 140 -20.62 -8.35 13.78
C LEU A 140 -20.95 -9.36 14.88
N ASN A 141 -21.21 -8.90 16.11
CA ASN A 141 -21.62 -9.77 17.22
C ASN A 141 -22.95 -10.50 16.92
N ARG A 142 -23.93 -9.80 16.36
CA ARG A 142 -25.22 -10.41 15.97
C ARG A 142 -25.01 -11.49 14.90
N PHE A 143 -24.33 -11.18 13.80
CA PHE A 143 -24.11 -12.13 12.71
C PHE A 143 -23.24 -13.32 13.15
N ALA A 144 -22.24 -13.08 13.98
CA ALA A 144 -21.43 -14.16 14.54
C ALA A 144 -22.31 -15.11 15.38
N GLY A 145 -23.21 -14.59 16.23
CA GLY A 145 -24.16 -15.39 17.00
C GLY A 145 -25.14 -16.18 16.12
N GLU A 146 -25.73 -15.54 15.10
CA GLU A 146 -26.62 -16.19 14.14
C GLU A 146 -25.92 -17.34 13.37
N MET A 147 -24.61 -17.21 13.12
CA MET A 147 -23.81 -18.22 12.42
C MET A 147 -23.13 -19.24 13.36
N GLY A 148 -23.28 -19.10 14.67
CA GLY A 148 -22.58 -19.94 15.65
C GLY A 148 -21.06 -19.79 15.63
N LYS A 149 -20.56 -18.58 15.31
CA LYS A 149 -19.13 -18.26 15.21
C LYS A 149 -18.69 -17.32 16.32
N CYS A 150 -17.36 -17.23 16.51
CA CYS A 150 -16.71 -16.30 17.43
C CYS A 150 -15.41 -15.78 16.79
N PRO A 151 -15.49 -14.79 15.87
CA PRO A 151 -14.33 -14.25 15.20
C PRO A 151 -13.42 -13.48 16.16
N ASN A 152 -12.12 -13.47 15.85
CA ASN A 152 -11.19 -12.58 16.50
C ASN A 152 -11.41 -11.15 15.99
N ILE A 153 -11.34 -10.19 16.89
CA ILE A 153 -11.44 -8.76 16.58
C ILE A 153 -10.26 -7.98 17.15
N ALA A 154 -9.91 -6.90 16.48
CA ALA A 154 -9.10 -5.82 17.02
C ALA A 154 -9.81 -4.49 16.76
N PHE A 155 -9.59 -3.50 17.62
CA PHE A 155 -10.15 -2.16 17.42
C PHE A 155 -9.16 -1.25 16.71
N ARG A 156 -9.64 -0.51 15.71
CA ARG A 156 -8.89 0.60 15.14
C ARG A 156 -8.97 1.80 16.06
N ILE A 157 -7.82 2.20 16.59
CA ILE A 157 -7.66 3.30 17.55
C ILE A 157 -6.97 4.48 16.86
N LYS A 158 -7.46 5.68 17.11
CA LYS A 158 -6.78 6.94 16.78
C LYS A 158 -5.90 7.33 17.98
N PRO A 159 -4.58 7.20 17.90
CA PRO A 159 -3.70 7.47 19.03
C PRO A 159 -3.46 8.96 19.29
N GLY A 160 -4.03 9.87 18.47
CA GLY A 160 -3.84 11.31 18.62
C GLY A 160 -2.44 11.80 18.21
N VAL A 161 -1.77 11.09 17.27
CA VAL A 161 -0.43 11.42 16.81
C VAL A 161 -0.49 12.17 15.48
N ASP A 162 0.20 13.32 15.38
CA ASP A 162 0.39 14.06 14.13
C ASP A 162 1.68 13.59 13.45
N ALA A 163 1.55 13.06 12.26
CA ALA A 163 2.68 12.55 11.47
C ALA A 163 3.21 13.57 10.44
N HIS A 164 2.78 14.84 10.48
CA HIS A 164 3.21 15.91 9.58
C HIS A 164 3.20 15.56 8.08
N THR A 165 2.22 14.75 7.65
CA THR A 165 2.06 14.32 6.26
C THR A 165 0.95 15.12 5.55
N HIS A 166 0.77 14.90 4.24
CA HIS A 166 -0.28 15.55 3.45
C HIS A 166 -1.68 15.30 4.06
N ASP A 167 -2.54 16.31 4.11
CA ASP A 167 -3.84 16.27 4.79
C ASP A 167 -4.72 15.06 4.42
N PHE A 168 -4.72 14.64 3.16
CA PHE A 168 -5.51 13.49 2.70
C PHE A 168 -4.97 12.12 3.15
N VAL A 169 -3.78 12.05 3.74
CA VAL A 169 -3.16 10.79 4.20
C VAL A 169 -2.90 10.75 5.70
N ARG A 170 -3.35 11.76 6.45
CA ARG A 170 -3.35 11.78 7.92
C ARG A 170 -4.49 10.94 8.47
N THR A 171 -4.20 9.97 9.31
CA THR A 171 -5.22 9.07 9.88
C THR A 171 -5.15 8.92 11.39
N GLY A 172 -4.09 9.39 12.02
CA GLY A 172 -3.86 9.29 13.46
C GLY A 172 -4.53 10.35 14.32
N GLN A 173 -5.11 11.40 13.72
CA GLN A 173 -5.73 12.54 14.41
C GLN A 173 -7.20 12.27 14.74
N ILE A 174 -7.76 13.04 15.70
CA ILE A 174 -9.17 12.94 16.10
C ILE A 174 -10.11 13.18 14.92
N ASP A 175 -9.83 14.19 14.09
CA ASP A 175 -10.60 14.46 12.86
C ASP A 175 -10.19 13.51 11.74
N SER A 176 -10.66 12.29 11.83
CA SER A 176 -10.50 11.23 10.83
C SER A 176 -11.76 10.39 10.79
N LYS A 177 -12.15 9.95 9.59
CA LYS A 177 -13.30 9.05 9.41
C LYS A 177 -13.06 7.63 9.97
N PHE A 178 -11.83 7.31 10.37
CA PHE A 178 -11.43 5.97 10.79
C PHE A 178 -11.31 5.87 12.31
N GLY A 179 -11.77 4.75 12.86
CA GLY A 179 -11.49 4.32 14.21
C GLY A 179 -12.06 5.18 15.33
N VAL A 180 -11.83 4.74 16.55
CA VAL A 180 -12.26 5.40 17.79
C VAL A 180 -11.11 6.16 18.45
N ALA A 181 -11.40 7.29 19.08
CA ALA A 181 -10.38 8.15 19.66
C ALA A 181 -9.91 7.64 21.04
N LEU A 182 -8.60 7.67 21.24
CA LEU A 182 -7.97 7.40 22.53
C LEU A 182 -8.28 8.54 23.53
N GLU A 183 -8.08 9.78 23.10
CA GLU A 183 -8.11 10.99 23.95
C GLU A 183 -9.49 11.28 24.54
N THR A 184 -10.57 10.88 23.87
CA THR A 184 -11.97 11.08 24.35
C THR A 184 -12.43 9.99 25.28
N GLY A 185 -11.67 8.90 25.46
CA GLY A 185 -12.06 7.72 26.22
C GLY A 185 -12.96 6.74 25.45
N GLU A 186 -13.32 7.03 24.21
CA GLU A 186 -14.12 6.15 23.34
C GLU A 186 -13.49 4.78 23.17
N ALA A 187 -12.17 4.73 23.01
CA ALA A 187 -11.42 3.48 22.83
C ALA A 187 -11.63 2.52 24.00
N LEU A 188 -11.48 3.00 25.21
CA LEU A 188 -11.69 2.18 26.42
C LEU A 188 -13.15 1.76 26.58
N ALA A 189 -14.09 2.65 26.28
CA ALA A 189 -15.53 2.37 26.38
C ALA A 189 -15.96 1.26 25.42
N ILE A 190 -15.57 1.33 24.16
CA ILE A 190 -15.92 0.30 23.14
C ILE A 190 -15.25 -1.04 23.45
N ILE A 191 -14.00 -1.04 23.95
CA ILE A 191 -13.30 -2.25 24.38
C ILE A 191 -14.08 -2.94 25.52
N LYS A 192 -14.48 -2.19 26.55
CA LYS A 192 -15.31 -2.73 27.65
C LYS A 192 -16.65 -3.30 27.16
N LYS A 193 -17.29 -2.62 26.21
CA LYS A 193 -18.52 -3.10 25.56
C LYS A 193 -18.28 -4.44 24.86
N ALA A 194 -17.20 -4.55 24.09
CA ALA A 194 -16.85 -5.79 23.37
C ALA A 194 -16.55 -6.96 24.31
N LEU A 195 -15.88 -6.70 25.44
CA LEU A 195 -15.60 -7.74 26.45
C LEU A 195 -16.86 -8.33 27.10
N ALA A 196 -17.99 -7.61 27.05
CA ALA A 196 -19.30 -8.12 27.52
C ALA A 196 -20.05 -8.90 26.42
N MET A 197 -19.59 -8.92 25.17
CA MET A 197 -20.24 -9.63 24.06
C MET A 197 -19.82 -11.10 24.00
N GLN A 198 -20.79 -11.99 23.71
CA GLN A 198 -20.60 -13.44 23.81
C GLN A 198 -20.05 -14.07 22.51
N HIS A 199 -20.20 -13.39 21.38
CA HIS A 199 -19.89 -13.96 20.07
C HIS A 199 -18.66 -13.32 19.40
N LEU A 200 -17.86 -12.59 20.17
CA LEU A 200 -16.62 -11.96 19.70
C LEU A 200 -15.46 -12.27 20.64
N ARG A 201 -14.28 -12.41 20.11
CA ARG A 201 -13.04 -12.52 20.89
C ARG A 201 -12.14 -11.31 20.61
N LEU A 202 -12.05 -10.40 21.57
CA LEU A 202 -11.10 -9.31 21.49
C LEU A 202 -9.68 -9.87 21.54
N LYS A 203 -8.88 -9.62 20.53
CA LYS A 203 -7.51 -10.12 20.43
C LYS A 203 -6.48 -9.01 20.43
N GLY A 204 -6.79 -7.89 19.74
CA GLY A 204 -5.82 -6.85 19.51
C GLY A 204 -6.38 -5.44 19.53
N VAL A 205 -5.45 -4.51 19.43
CA VAL A 205 -5.67 -3.11 19.06
C VAL A 205 -4.80 -2.75 17.89
N HIS A 206 -5.33 -1.92 17.00
CA HIS A 206 -4.68 -1.46 15.78
C HIS A 206 -4.61 0.06 15.75
N CYS A 207 -3.55 0.62 15.22
CA CYS A 207 -3.49 2.03 14.83
C CYS A 207 -2.81 2.20 13.47
N HIS A 208 -3.14 3.29 12.80
CA HIS A 208 -2.46 3.71 11.57
C HIS A 208 -2.42 5.23 11.54
N ILE A 209 -1.22 5.81 11.56
CA ILE A 209 -1.02 7.25 11.80
C ILE A 209 -0.88 8.09 10.52
N GLY A 210 -0.73 7.45 9.36
CA GLY A 210 -0.61 8.16 8.09
C GLY A 210 0.13 7.36 7.02
N SER A 211 0.55 8.06 5.97
CA SER A 211 1.26 7.45 4.84
C SER A 211 2.35 8.39 4.34
N GLN A 212 3.43 7.83 3.80
CA GLN A 212 4.62 8.56 3.33
C GLN A 212 5.30 9.33 4.48
N ILE A 213 5.48 8.65 5.62
CA ILE A 213 6.10 9.18 6.83
C ILE A 213 7.58 8.83 6.80
N PHE A 214 8.44 9.84 6.98
CA PHE A 214 9.89 9.69 6.96
C PHE A 214 10.52 9.74 8.36
N GLU A 215 9.80 10.27 9.34
CA GLU A 215 10.26 10.46 10.71
C GLU A 215 9.94 9.23 11.56
N LEU A 216 10.74 8.96 12.59
CA LEU A 216 10.55 7.82 13.50
C LEU A 216 9.67 8.16 14.69
N GLU A 217 9.78 9.38 15.20
CA GLU A 217 9.09 9.82 16.42
C GLU A 217 7.58 9.60 16.41
N PRO A 218 6.84 9.84 15.31
CA PRO A 218 5.41 9.55 15.27
C PRO A 218 5.07 8.07 15.51
N PHE A 219 5.91 7.16 14.98
CA PHE A 219 5.72 5.72 15.20
C PHE A 219 6.07 5.31 16.64
N GLU A 220 7.13 5.88 17.21
CA GLU A 220 7.53 5.64 18.60
C GLU A 220 6.41 6.10 19.56
N LEU A 221 5.89 7.31 19.38
CA LEU A 221 4.80 7.86 20.19
C LEU A 221 3.50 7.05 20.04
N ALA A 222 3.14 6.63 18.82
CA ALA A 222 1.97 5.79 18.60
C ALA A 222 2.11 4.44 19.32
N ALA A 223 3.26 3.80 19.23
CA ALA A 223 3.54 2.53 19.88
C ALA A 223 3.43 2.65 21.42
N GLU A 224 4.01 3.70 22.01
CA GLU A 224 3.92 3.95 23.45
C GLU A 224 2.47 4.13 23.91
N ARG A 225 1.69 5.02 23.25
CA ARG A 225 0.28 5.27 23.59
C ARG A 225 -0.59 4.02 23.45
N MET A 226 -0.32 3.18 22.47
CA MET A 226 -1.07 1.94 22.29
C MET A 226 -0.78 0.93 23.40
N VAL A 227 0.47 0.80 23.86
CA VAL A 227 0.83 -0.06 25.00
C VAL A 227 0.21 0.49 26.30
N GLU A 228 0.17 1.81 26.47
CA GLU A 228 -0.52 2.45 27.61
C GLU A 228 -2.02 2.13 27.64
N LEU A 229 -2.70 2.20 26.48
CA LEU A 229 -4.10 1.79 26.38
C LEU A 229 -4.29 0.31 26.77
N MET A 230 -3.42 -0.58 26.28
CA MET A 230 -3.47 -2.02 26.61
C MET A 230 -3.29 -2.26 28.10
N ALA A 231 -2.37 -1.55 28.75
CA ALA A 231 -2.17 -1.62 30.19
C ALA A 231 -3.37 -1.07 30.97
N GLN A 232 -3.95 0.04 30.51
CA GLN A 232 -5.17 0.60 31.11
C GLN A 232 -6.35 -0.38 31.02
N VAL A 233 -6.56 -1.04 29.89
CA VAL A 233 -7.58 -2.08 29.74
C VAL A 233 -7.38 -3.20 30.76
N ARG A 234 -6.15 -3.69 30.89
CA ARG A 234 -5.83 -4.72 31.91
C ARG A 234 -6.16 -4.24 33.33
N ASP A 235 -5.75 -3.04 33.68
CA ASP A 235 -5.91 -2.51 35.04
C ASP A 235 -7.38 -2.30 35.41
N GLU A 236 -8.21 -1.92 34.42
CA GLU A 236 -9.63 -1.64 34.65
C GLU A 236 -10.56 -2.86 34.49
N THR A 237 -10.13 -3.88 33.73
CA THR A 237 -11.00 -5.02 33.38
C THR A 237 -10.42 -6.39 33.77
N GLY A 238 -9.14 -6.46 34.06
CA GLY A 238 -8.40 -7.71 34.22
C GLY A 238 -8.08 -8.42 32.91
N TYR A 239 -8.52 -7.90 31.76
CA TYR A 239 -8.28 -8.51 30.45
C TYR A 239 -6.95 -8.07 29.85
N VAL A 240 -6.16 -9.03 29.38
CA VAL A 240 -4.87 -8.76 28.70
C VAL A 240 -5.05 -8.91 27.20
N ILE A 241 -4.91 -7.80 26.47
CA ILE A 241 -4.91 -7.77 25.00
C ILE A 241 -3.63 -8.43 24.50
N GLU A 242 -3.73 -9.32 23.52
CA GLU A 242 -2.64 -10.18 23.06
C GLU A 242 -1.84 -9.59 21.90
N GLU A 243 -2.49 -8.79 21.02
CA GLU A 243 -1.94 -8.31 19.75
C GLU A 243 -1.91 -6.78 19.67
N LEU A 244 -0.81 -6.25 19.14
CA LEU A 244 -0.61 -4.84 18.86
C LEU A 244 -0.27 -4.65 17.39
N ASP A 245 -1.18 -4.07 16.61
CA ASP A 245 -0.95 -3.72 15.22
C ASP A 245 -0.67 -2.22 15.10
N LEU A 246 0.50 -1.88 14.59
CA LEU A 246 0.96 -0.51 14.43
C LEU A 246 0.75 0.03 13.00
N GLY A 247 0.07 -0.75 12.14
CA GLY A 247 -0.24 -0.36 10.78
C GLY A 247 0.99 -0.25 9.89
N GLY A 248 0.86 0.59 8.88
CA GLY A 248 1.94 0.91 7.94
C GLY A 248 2.24 2.41 7.94
N GLY A 249 2.56 2.94 6.75
CA GLY A 249 2.80 4.36 6.58
C GLY A 249 4.23 4.73 6.22
N PHE A 250 5.14 3.76 6.18
CA PHE A 250 6.57 3.96 5.89
C PHE A 250 6.77 4.61 4.52
N GLY A 251 7.54 5.72 4.51
CA GLY A 251 7.85 6.49 3.32
C GLY A 251 8.80 5.78 2.37
N ILE A 252 8.69 6.10 1.08
CA ILE A 252 9.61 5.67 0.02
C ILE A 252 10.16 6.88 -0.73
N CYS A 253 11.28 6.73 -1.42
CA CYS A 253 11.78 7.76 -2.31
C CYS A 253 11.04 7.69 -3.65
N TYR A 254 10.29 8.74 -3.97
CA TYR A 254 9.73 8.97 -5.30
C TYR A 254 10.67 9.80 -6.16
N THR A 255 11.42 10.70 -5.52
CA THR A 255 12.38 11.59 -6.13
C THR A 255 13.69 11.63 -5.32
N GLU A 256 14.73 12.24 -5.86
CA GLU A 256 16.00 12.43 -5.14
C GLU A 256 15.88 13.33 -3.90
N LYS A 257 14.79 14.09 -3.77
CA LYS A 257 14.51 14.95 -2.62
C LYS A 257 14.07 14.16 -1.37
N ASP A 258 13.56 12.96 -1.58
CA ASP A 258 13.01 12.12 -0.50
C ASP A 258 14.13 11.41 0.26
N ALA A 259 14.01 11.34 1.58
CA ALA A 259 14.98 10.73 2.49
C ALA A 259 14.36 9.55 3.26
N ALA A 260 13.88 8.53 2.54
CA ALA A 260 13.30 7.36 3.17
C ALA A 260 14.33 6.59 4.01
N LEU A 261 13.93 6.21 5.21
CA LEU A 261 14.71 5.36 6.09
C LEU A 261 14.62 3.89 5.65
N ARG A 262 15.57 3.10 6.11
CA ARG A 262 15.51 1.64 5.95
C ARG A 262 14.41 1.08 6.85
N TYR A 263 13.76 0.01 6.40
CA TYR A 263 12.66 -0.61 7.15
C TYR A 263 13.10 -1.17 8.50
N ASP A 264 14.32 -1.72 8.56
CA ASP A 264 14.91 -2.23 9.80
C ASP A 264 15.12 -1.14 10.86
N SER A 265 15.34 0.12 10.45
CA SER A 265 15.44 1.25 11.37
C SER A 265 14.13 1.54 12.12
N TYR A 266 12.98 1.42 11.43
CA TYR A 266 11.67 1.55 12.08
C TYR A 266 11.45 0.43 13.09
N MET A 267 11.71 -0.81 12.69
CA MET A 267 11.53 -1.98 13.57
C MET A 267 12.45 -1.94 14.79
N GLU A 268 13.70 -1.53 14.60
CA GLU A 268 14.65 -1.39 15.71
C GLU A 268 14.10 -0.43 16.77
N LYS A 269 13.69 0.77 16.36
CA LYS A 269 13.20 1.80 17.26
C LYS A 269 11.87 1.45 17.91
N VAL A 270 10.88 1.06 17.12
CA VAL A 270 9.55 0.70 17.63
C VAL A 270 9.64 -0.50 18.59
N SER A 271 10.48 -1.49 18.28
CA SER A 271 10.68 -2.65 19.19
C SER A 271 11.25 -2.25 20.54
N VAL A 272 12.16 -1.29 20.58
CA VAL A 272 12.72 -0.76 21.84
C VAL A 272 11.62 -0.08 22.64
N VAL A 273 10.88 0.85 22.02
CA VAL A 273 9.79 1.59 22.70
C VAL A 273 8.72 0.65 23.25
N VAL A 274 8.28 -0.33 22.47
CA VAL A 274 7.27 -1.32 22.94
C VAL A 274 7.80 -2.11 24.13
N LYS A 275 9.07 -2.57 24.10
CA LYS A 275 9.66 -3.33 25.20
C LYS A 275 9.78 -2.49 26.47
N GLU A 276 10.31 -1.27 26.36
CA GLU A 276 10.46 -0.35 27.49
C GLU A 276 9.09 0.03 28.10
N ALA A 277 8.08 0.33 27.26
CA ALA A 277 6.73 0.59 27.74
C ALA A 277 6.11 -0.62 28.45
N CYS A 278 6.30 -1.83 27.91
CA CYS A 278 5.83 -3.07 28.55
C CYS A 278 6.53 -3.30 29.89
N GLU A 279 7.83 -3.07 30.01
CA GLU A 279 8.58 -3.20 31.27
C GLU A 279 8.09 -2.17 32.31
N ARG A 280 8.00 -0.89 31.91
CA ARG A 280 7.52 0.22 32.75
C ARG A 280 6.13 -0.04 33.31
N LEU A 281 5.22 -0.55 32.47
CA LEU A 281 3.83 -0.80 32.81
C LEU A 281 3.57 -2.22 33.35
N ARG A 282 4.60 -3.05 33.45
CA ARG A 282 4.49 -4.48 33.82
C ARG A 282 3.44 -5.20 32.95
N PHE A 283 3.45 -4.93 31.66
CA PHE A 283 2.59 -5.54 30.68
C PHE A 283 3.35 -6.62 29.88
N PRO A 284 2.74 -7.78 29.57
CA PRO A 284 3.41 -8.77 28.74
C PRO A 284 3.62 -8.22 27.33
N GLN A 285 4.77 -8.50 26.72
CA GLN A 285 5.03 -8.08 25.33
C GLN A 285 3.97 -8.68 24.39
N PRO A 286 3.23 -7.86 23.62
CA PRO A 286 2.21 -8.35 22.71
C PRO A 286 2.81 -9.02 21.46
N PHE A 287 1.98 -9.74 20.71
CA PHE A 287 2.31 -10.13 19.33
C PHE A 287 2.24 -8.87 18.46
N MET A 288 3.34 -8.52 17.77
CA MET A 288 3.43 -7.28 16.99
C MET A 288 3.00 -7.51 15.56
N MET A 289 2.15 -6.62 15.03
CA MET A 289 1.75 -6.61 13.64
C MET A 289 2.11 -5.28 12.97
N LEU A 290 2.43 -5.34 11.68
CA LEU A 290 2.72 -4.20 10.81
C LEU A 290 2.01 -4.39 9.47
N GLU A 291 1.61 -3.28 8.83
CA GLU A 291 0.84 -3.30 7.59
C GLU A 291 1.47 -2.45 6.46
N PRO A 292 2.72 -2.73 6.05
CA PRO A 292 3.32 -2.04 4.93
C PRO A 292 2.63 -2.41 3.61
N GLY A 293 2.38 -1.42 2.76
CA GLY A 293 1.89 -1.62 1.41
C GLY A 293 2.79 -0.92 0.41
N ARG A 294 2.82 0.42 0.46
CA ARG A 294 3.63 1.27 -0.42
C ARG A 294 5.09 0.84 -0.49
N SER A 295 5.70 0.59 0.64
CA SER A 295 7.13 0.28 0.73
C SER A 295 7.49 -1.12 0.22
N ILE A 296 6.52 -2.02 0.07
CA ILE A 296 6.74 -3.36 -0.50
C ILE A 296 6.71 -3.35 -2.03
N VAL A 297 5.77 -2.61 -2.65
CA VAL A 297 5.61 -2.66 -4.11
C VAL A 297 5.99 -1.36 -4.81
N GLY A 298 5.84 -0.22 -4.15
CA GLY A 298 6.03 1.11 -4.75
C GLY A 298 7.37 1.29 -5.46
N PRO A 299 8.54 1.10 -4.79
CA PRO A 299 9.85 1.31 -5.38
C PRO A 299 10.18 0.38 -6.54
N TYR A 300 9.49 -0.76 -6.62
CA TYR A 300 9.78 -1.85 -7.56
C TYR A 300 8.84 -1.88 -8.76
N GLY A 301 7.99 -0.86 -8.91
CA GLY A 301 7.13 -0.67 -10.07
C GLY A 301 7.58 0.46 -10.95
N VAL A 302 7.49 0.25 -12.26
CA VAL A 302 7.75 1.25 -13.31
C VAL A 302 6.57 1.23 -14.27
N THR A 303 6.14 2.40 -14.75
CA THR A 303 5.16 2.47 -15.83
C THR A 303 5.81 2.97 -17.09
N LEU A 304 5.68 2.20 -18.17
CA LEU A 304 6.21 2.53 -19.49
C LEU A 304 5.11 3.15 -20.33
N TYR A 305 5.45 4.23 -21.01
CA TYR A 305 4.58 4.98 -21.92
C TYR A 305 5.27 5.23 -23.25
N THR A 306 4.50 5.27 -24.32
CA THR A 306 4.99 5.77 -25.63
C THR A 306 4.69 7.26 -25.77
N VAL A 307 5.72 8.04 -26.08
CA VAL A 307 5.61 9.46 -26.38
C VAL A 307 4.90 9.66 -27.71
N GLY A 308 3.85 10.45 -27.70
CA GLY A 308 3.14 10.89 -28.90
C GLY A 308 3.59 12.28 -29.35
N ALA A 309 2.68 13.26 -29.28
CA ALA A 309 2.95 14.63 -29.68
C ALA A 309 3.81 15.37 -28.65
N ILE A 310 4.80 16.11 -29.13
CA ILE A 310 5.56 17.07 -28.34
C ILE A 310 5.14 18.47 -28.78
N LYS A 311 4.70 19.29 -27.81
CA LYS A 311 4.22 20.65 -28.07
C LYS A 311 5.01 21.64 -27.23
N GLU A 312 5.79 22.46 -27.92
CA GLU A 312 6.48 23.60 -27.29
C GLU A 312 5.57 24.83 -27.28
N ILE A 313 5.46 25.48 -26.13
CA ILE A 313 4.88 26.81 -25.97
C ILE A 313 6.03 27.73 -25.61
N PRO A 314 6.50 28.57 -26.56
CA PRO A 314 7.71 29.35 -26.39
C PRO A 314 7.68 30.22 -25.11
N GLY A 315 8.70 30.11 -24.30
CA GLY A 315 8.83 30.86 -23.06
C GLY A 315 7.92 30.40 -21.91
N VAL A 316 7.12 29.34 -22.09
CA VAL A 316 6.20 28.82 -21.09
C VAL A 316 6.59 27.40 -20.68
N ARG A 317 6.39 26.40 -21.57
CA ARG A 317 6.71 25.00 -21.27
C ARG A 317 6.70 24.11 -22.51
N ILE A 318 7.25 22.92 -22.36
CA ILE A 318 7.15 21.85 -23.34
C ILE A 318 6.24 20.76 -22.79
N TYR A 319 5.20 20.42 -23.51
CA TYR A 319 4.37 19.25 -23.24
C TYR A 319 4.91 18.05 -24.02
N ALA A 320 5.13 16.92 -23.34
CA ALA A 320 5.30 15.63 -23.99
C ALA A 320 4.06 14.78 -23.65
N ALA A 321 3.23 14.53 -24.65
CA ALA A 321 2.03 13.73 -24.48
C ALA A 321 2.37 12.24 -24.58
N VAL A 322 1.75 11.43 -23.71
CA VAL A 322 1.92 9.97 -23.70
C VAL A 322 0.60 9.25 -23.95
N ASP A 323 0.67 7.96 -24.25
CA ASP A 323 -0.48 7.12 -24.57
C ASP A 323 -1.31 6.65 -23.36
N GLY A 324 -0.90 7.01 -22.13
CA GLY A 324 -1.64 6.84 -20.88
C GLY A 324 -2.02 8.17 -20.23
N GLY A 325 -2.10 8.20 -18.89
CA GLY A 325 -2.39 9.41 -18.15
C GLY A 325 -2.98 9.15 -16.77
N MET A 326 -3.84 10.06 -16.28
CA MET A 326 -4.50 9.95 -14.99
C MET A 326 -5.37 8.69 -14.83
N THR A 327 -5.72 8.02 -15.91
CA THR A 327 -6.44 6.75 -15.87
C THR A 327 -5.62 5.60 -15.33
N ASP A 328 -4.32 5.67 -15.44
CA ASP A 328 -3.37 4.65 -15.02
C ASP A 328 -2.34 5.17 -14.00
N ASN A 329 -2.15 6.49 -13.91
CA ASN A 329 -1.37 7.15 -12.86
C ASN A 329 -2.10 8.40 -12.34
N PRO A 330 -3.09 8.25 -11.46
CA PRO A 330 -3.91 9.37 -11.00
C PRO A 330 -3.26 10.23 -9.92
N ARG A 331 -2.11 9.85 -9.39
CA ARG A 331 -1.59 10.41 -8.15
C ARG A 331 -1.10 11.84 -8.28
N TYR A 332 -0.56 12.24 -9.45
CA TYR A 332 -0.20 13.63 -9.66
C TYR A 332 -1.46 14.52 -9.70
N ALA A 333 -2.48 14.11 -10.42
CA ALA A 333 -3.75 14.83 -10.49
C ALA A 333 -4.46 14.95 -9.14
N LEU A 334 -4.39 13.91 -8.29
CA LEU A 334 -5.09 13.86 -6.99
C LEU A 334 -4.30 14.50 -5.84
N TYR A 335 -2.97 14.32 -5.81
CA TYR A 335 -2.15 14.63 -4.65
C TYR A 335 -0.92 15.48 -4.97
N GLN A 336 -0.73 15.90 -6.22
CA GLN A 336 0.49 16.55 -6.72
C GLN A 336 1.75 15.72 -6.39
N SER A 337 1.63 14.38 -6.39
CA SER A 337 2.72 13.48 -6.09
C SER A 337 3.78 13.56 -7.20
N GLU A 338 4.99 13.99 -6.85
CA GLU A 338 6.11 14.04 -7.79
C GLU A 338 6.61 12.62 -8.10
N TYR A 339 7.09 12.44 -9.33
CA TYR A 339 7.73 11.21 -9.82
C TYR A 339 8.98 11.57 -10.62
N GLU A 340 9.91 10.65 -10.69
CA GLU A 340 11.01 10.72 -11.66
C GLU A 340 10.65 9.99 -12.96
N ALA A 341 11.11 10.55 -14.07
CA ALA A 341 10.98 9.93 -15.39
C ALA A 341 12.28 9.98 -16.17
N LEU A 342 12.39 9.08 -17.12
CA LEU A 342 13.50 9.05 -18.09
C LEU A 342 13.06 8.38 -19.40
N ALA A 343 13.76 8.71 -20.50
CA ALA A 343 13.58 8.00 -21.76
C ALA A 343 14.25 6.63 -21.67
N ALA A 344 13.45 5.55 -21.65
CA ALA A 344 13.94 4.20 -21.45
C ALA A 344 14.85 3.71 -22.58
N ASN A 345 14.61 4.16 -23.81
CA ASN A 345 15.42 3.86 -25.00
C ASN A 345 16.67 4.76 -25.16
N LYS A 346 16.85 5.77 -24.30
CA LYS A 346 17.97 6.73 -24.27
C LYS A 346 18.49 6.93 -22.84
N ALA A 347 18.38 5.90 -21.99
CA ALA A 347 18.66 6.03 -20.57
C ALA A 347 20.10 6.39 -20.23
N ALA A 348 21.04 6.08 -21.13
CA ALA A 348 22.45 6.45 -21.01
C ALA A 348 22.74 7.93 -21.35
N ASP A 349 21.82 8.61 -22.04
CA ASP A 349 22.01 9.99 -22.48
C ASP A 349 21.82 10.98 -21.34
N PRO A 350 22.39 12.19 -21.40
CA PRO A 350 22.16 13.22 -20.41
C PRO A 350 20.71 13.75 -20.49
N LYS A 351 20.13 14.08 -19.35
CA LYS A 351 18.84 14.77 -19.27
C LYS A 351 19.00 16.24 -19.64
N THR A 352 18.65 16.61 -20.88
CA THR A 352 18.83 17.95 -21.46
C THR A 352 17.53 18.70 -21.72
N MET A 353 16.38 18.03 -21.52
CA MET A 353 15.06 18.58 -21.77
C MET A 353 14.24 18.61 -20.46
N THR A 354 13.43 19.64 -20.29
CA THR A 354 12.46 19.72 -19.18
C THR A 354 11.06 19.74 -19.75
N VAL A 355 10.21 18.80 -19.34
CA VAL A 355 8.86 18.64 -19.88
C VAL A 355 7.78 18.64 -18.81
N THR A 356 6.56 18.99 -19.21
CA THR A 356 5.34 18.56 -18.55
C THR A 356 4.87 17.29 -19.25
N LEU A 357 4.88 16.17 -18.53
CA LEU A 357 4.43 14.88 -19.04
C LEU A 357 2.92 14.82 -18.94
N ALA A 358 2.22 14.85 -20.07
CA ALA A 358 0.78 14.94 -20.14
C ALA A 358 0.14 13.63 -20.65
N GLY A 359 -0.98 13.27 -20.08
CA GLY A 359 -1.78 12.15 -20.55
C GLY A 359 -2.64 12.49 -21.78
N LYS A 360 -3.40 11.51 -22.24
CA LYS A 360 -4.26 11.61 -23.43
C LYS A 360 -5.73 11.81 -23.11
N CYS A 361 -6.12 11.90 -21.83
CA CYS A 361 -7.51 12.15 -21.46
C CYS A 361 -7.97 13.55 -21.86
N CYS A 362 -9.24 13.70 -22.21
CA CYS A 362 -9.83 15.00 -22.47
C CYS A 362 -10.15 15.73 -21.14
N GLU A 363 -9.09 16.02 -20.38
CA GLU A 363 -9.10 16.66 -19.07
C GLU A 363 -7.84 17.49 -18.89
N SER A 364 -7.99 18.78 -18.53
CA SER A 364 -6.86 19.72 -18.40
C SER A 364 -5.86 19.30 -17.29
N GLY A 365 -6.34 18.62 -16.25
CA GLY A 365 -5.56 18.09 -15.13
C GLY A 365 -4.89 16.75 -15.39
N ASP A 366 -4.99 16.20 -16.61
CA ASP A 366 -4.36 14.92 -16.96
C ASP A 366 -2.86 15.08 -17.18
N LEU A 367 -2.15 15.23 -16.06
CA LEU A 367 -0.71 15.37 -16.00
C LEU A 367 -0.12 14.24 -15.13
N LEU A 368 1.03 13.76 -15.54
CA LEU A 368 1.87 12.82 -14.78
C LEU A 368 2.97 13.52 -13.99
N GLY A 369 3.31 14.75 -14.37
CA GLY A 369 4.27 15.60 -13.69
C GLY A 369 4.61 16.85 -14.49
N GLU A 370 5.04 17.89 -13.80
CA GLU A 370 5.48 19.16 -14.37
C GLU A 370 6.96 19.40 -14.06
N GLY A 371 7.65 20.08 -14.99
CA GLY A 371 9.05 20.43 -14.80
C GLY A 371 9.99 19.23 -14.71
N MET A 372 9.63 18.11 -15.32
CA MET A 372 10.39 16.86 -15.22
C MET A 372 11.64 16.90 -16.13
N PRO A 373 12.85 16.73 -15.56
CA PRO A 373 14.06 16.61 -16.36
C PRO A 373 14.12 15.22 -17.02
N VAL A 374 14.27 15.19 -18.33
CA VAL A 374 14.36 13.96 -19.15
C VAL A 374 15.41 14.11 -20.24
N GLN A 375 15.78 13.01 -20.88
CA GLN A 375 16.58 13.04 -22.11
C GLN A 375 15.83 13.77 -23.23
N GLN A 376 16.51 14.13 -24.30
CA GLN A 376 15.86 14.73 -25.46
C GLN A 376 14.84 13.77 -26.06
N LEU A 377 13.54 14.07 -25.87
CA LEU A 377 12.42 13.23 -26.31
C LEU A 377 12.05 13.51 -27.76
N GLU A 378 11.62 12.46 -28.44
CA GLU A 378 11.02 12.45 -29.76
C GLU A 378 9.75 11.60 -29.76
N SER A 379 8.86 11.81 -30.73
CA SER A 379 7.68 10.95 -30.91
C SER A 379 8.11 9.50 -31.18
N GLY A 380 7.52 8.57 -30.46
CA GLY A 380 7.86 7.14 -30.49
C GLY A 380 8.85 6.69 -29.41
N ASP A 381 9.48 7.61 -28.67
CA ASP A 381 10.31 7.26 -27.51
C ASP A 381 9.50 6.57 -26.43
N ILE A 382 10.15 5.71 -25.66
CA ILE A 382 9.54 5.07 -24.49
C ILE A 382 9.98 5.82 -23.24
N VAL A 383 9.03 6.39 -22.51
CA VAL A 383 9.26 7.02 -21.21
C VAL A 383 8.92 6.05 -20.08
N ALA A 384 9.82 5.89 -19.14
CA ALA A 384 9.63 5.17 -17.89
C ALA A 384 9.36 6.16 -16.75
N VAL A 385 8.22 6.04 -16.08
CA VAL A 385 7.92 6.73 -14.82
C VAL A 385 8.20 5.77 -13.67
N LEU A 386 9.08 6.17 -12.76
CA LEU A 386 9.63 5.30 -11.72
C LEU A 386 8.77 5.28 -10.46
N SER A 387 8.96 4.26 -9.60
CA SER A 387 8.28 4.12 -8.29
C SER A 387 6.75 4.09 -8.37
N THR A 388 6.18 3.53 -9.44
CA THR A 388 4.74 3.49 -9.72
C THR A 388 4.05 2.21 -9.23
N GLY A 389 4.71 1.34 -8.46
CA GLY A 389 4.17 0.04 -8.06
C GLY A 389 3.00 0.11 -7.08
N ALA A 390 2.81 1.23 -6.36
CA ALA A 390 1.75 1.39 -5.38
C ALA A 390 0.76 2.49 -5.76
N TYR A 391 -0.54 2.22 -5.56
CA TYR A 391 -1.66 3.17 -5.73
C TYR A 391 -1.81 3.76 -7.14
N ASN A 392 -1.28 3.08 -8.16
CA ASN A 392 -1.51 3.43 -9.57
C ASN A 392 -2.47 2.43 -10.20
N TYR A 393 -2.07 1.16 -10.40
CA TYR A 393 -3.00 0.15 -10.94
C TYR A 393 -4.26 0.00 -10.08
N SER A 394 -4.14 -0.05 -8.76
CA SER A 394 -5.29 -0.20 -7.84
C SER A 394 -6.28 0.99 -7.90
N MET A 395 -5.84 2.15 -8.33
CA MET A 395 -6.68 3.35 -8.54
C MET A 395 -6.98 3.62 -10.01
N ALA A 396 -6.55 2.75 -10.92
CA ALA A 396 -6.78 2.90 -12.34
C ALA A 396 -8.27 2.88 -12.68
N SER A 397 -8.67 3.67 -13.67
CA SER A 397 -10.05 3.85 -14.08
C SER A 397 -10.23 3.72 -15.60
N ASN A 398 -11.47 3.67 -16.03
CA ASN A 398 -11.84 3.68 -17.45
C ASN A 398 -12.35 5.07 -17.88
N TYR A 399 -11.84 6.16 -17.28
CA TYR A 399 -12.20 7.51 -17.74
C TYR A 399 -11.92 7.67 -19.23
N ASN A 400 -12.75 8.39 -19.96
CA ASN A 400 -12.79 8.45 -21.41
C ASN A 400 -12.87 7.07 -22.12
N ARG A 401 -13.33 6.01 -21.42
CA ARG A 401 -13.37 4.62 -21.93
C ARG A 401 -11.99 4.10 -22.36
N LEU A 402 -10.92 4.54 -21.70
CA LEU A 402 -9.60 3.97 -21.91
C LEU A 402 -9.49 2.61 -21.18
N CYS A 403 -8.87 1.65 -21.86
CA CYS A 403 -8.60 0.33 -21.27
C CYS A 403 -7.52 0.43 -20.20
N ARG A 404 -7.72 -0.24 -19.06
CA ARG A 404 -6.65 -0.37 -18.06
C ARG A 404 -5.48 -1.15 -18.63
N PRO A 405 -4.23 -0.69 -18.36
CA PRO A 405 -3.02 -1.31 -18.88
C PRO A 405 -2.79 -2.74 -18.36
N ALA A 406 -1.93 -3.47 -19.06
CA ALA A 406 -1.39 -4.73 -18.56
C ALA A 406 -0.42 -4.51 -17.40
N VAL A 407 -0.25 -5.55 -16.58
CA VAL A 407 0.82 -5.62 -15.58
C VAL A 407 1.69 -6.83 -15.87
N VAL A 408 2.98 -6.59 -16.02
CA VAL A 408 4.02 -7.58 -16.25
C VAL A 408 4.92 -7.65 -15.02
N MET A 409 5.27 -8.85 -14.62
CA MET A 409 6.26 -9.08 -13.57
C MET A 409 7.55 -9.58 -14.21
N VAL A 410 8.68 -9.03 -13.76
CA VAL A 410 10.02 -9.36 -14.27
C VAL A 410 10.90 -9.92 -13.17
N ARG A 411 11.75 -10.87 -13.55
CA ARG A 411 12.74 -11.48 -12.65
C ARG A 411 13.87 -12.12 -13.46
N GLU A 412 15.11 -11.76 -13.14
CA GLU A 412 16.32 -12.42 -13.70
C GLU A 412 16.31 -12.51 -15.24
N GLY A 413 15.85 -11.42 -15.91
CA GLY A 413 15.79 -11.34 -17.38
C GLY A 413 14.59 -12.05 -18.02
N ALA A 414 13.67 -12.61 -17.21
CA ALA A 414 12.43 -13.18 -17.69
C ALA A 414 11.22 -12.29 -17.33
N SER A 415 10.23 -12.22 -18.20
CA SER A 415 8.99 -11.50 -18.01
C SER A 415 7.78 -12.42 -18.07
N ARG A 416 6.72 -12.11 -17.31
CA ARG A 416 5.43 -12.78 -17.40
C ARG A 416 4.28 -11.83 -17.17
N LEU A 417 3.20 -12.04 -17.93
CA LEU A 417 1.96 -11.29 -17.75
C LEU A 417 1.25 -11.77 -16.47
N ILE A 418 0.95 -10.84 -15.56
CA ILE A 418 0.21 -11.15 -14.31
C ILE A 418 -1.20 -10.55 -14.29
N VAL A 419 -1.43 -9.47 -15.05
CA VAL A 419 -2.75 -8.89 -15.34
C VAL A 419 -2.78 -8.53 -16.81
N ARG A 420 -3.76 -9.06 -17.55
CA ARG A 420 -3.92 -8.72 -18.96
C ARG A 420 -4.46 -7.30 -19.15
N ARG A 421 -4.12 -6.66 -20.26
CA ARG A 421 -4.76 -5.42 -20.70
C ARG A 421 -6.26 -5.64 -20.91
N GLU A 422 -7.09 -4.68 -20.55
CA GLU A 422 -8.49 -4.70 -20.93
C GLU A 422 -8.66 -4.60 -22.45
N THR A 423 -9.69 -5.25 -22.97
CA THR A 423 -10.12 -5.13 -24.37
C THR A 423 -11.30 -4.16 -24.48
N MET A 424 -11.70 -3.81 -25.71
CA MET A 424 -12.91 -3.01 -25.94
C MET A 424 -14.16 -3.74 -25.44
N GLU A 425 -14.19 -5.07 -25.52
CA GLU A 425 -15.27 -5.91 -25.00
C GLU A 425 -15.34 -5.85 -23.45
N ASP A 426 -14.19 -5.76 -22.77
CA ASP A 426 -14.17 -5.59 -21.31
C ASP A 426 -14.82 -4.27 -20.89
N LEU A 427 -14.68 -3.20 -21.69
CA LEU A 427 -15.26 -1.89 -21.40
C LEU A 427 -16.79 -1.89 -21.45
N ILE A 428 -17.37 -2.70 -22.32
CA ILE A 428 -18.83 -2.72 -22.55
C ILE A 428 -19.53 -3.93 -21.91
N ARG A 429 -18.78 -4.85 -21.26
CA ARG A 429 -19.34 -6.10 -20.74
C ARG A 429 -20.50 -5.93 -19.74
N CYS A 430 -20.60 -4.76 -19.09
CA CYS A 430 -21.67 -4.42 -18.15
C CYS A 430 -22.71 -3.47 -18.75
N ASP A 431 -22.55 -3.03 -20.01
CA ASP A 431 -23.55 -2.20 -20.69
C ASP A 431 -24.71 -3.11 -21.14
N LEU A 432 -25.98 -2.62 -21.05
CA LEU A 432 -27.21 -3.36 -21.37
C LEU A 432 -27.73 -2.98 -22.73
#